data_9abcb7f4db60634f15dd505f12a6cb47
#
_entry.id   9abcb7f4db60634f15dd505f12a6cb47
#
_cell.length_a   1.000
_cell.length_b   1.000
_cell.length_c   1.000
_cell.angle_alpha   90.00
_cell.angle_beta   90.00
_cell.angle_gamma   90.00
#
_symmetry.space_group_name_H-M   'P 1'
#
loop_
_entity.id
_entity.type
_entity.pdbx_description
1 polymer ?
#
loop_
_entity_poly.entity_id
_entity_poly.type
_entity_poly.pdbx_seq_one_letter_code
_entity_poly.pdbx_strand_id
1 'polypeptide(L)'
;TSPLTPPHNTPKYKYMKKILLLGSGELGREFVIAAKRAGQYVVACDRYDNAPAMQVADEREVFSMLDGDALEAVVRKHRPDIIVPEIEAIRTERLFDFEKEGIQVVPSAKAVNYTMNRRAIRDLASRELGLRTAKYFYAKTFEEFKKAADEIGFPCVVKPLMSSSGHGQSYVHNDDELQQAFNEAMEGSRGD
;
A
#
# COMPACT_ATOMS: atom_id res chain seq x y z
N THR A 1 3.31 -57.95 -22.80
CA THR A 1 2.70 -56.65 -22.38
C THR A 1 3.36 -56.17 -21.10
N SER A 2 4.36 -55.27 -21.22
CA SER A 2 4.99 -54.67 -20.09
C SER A 2 4.07 -53.63 -19.43
N PRO A 3 3.98 -53.56 -18.13
CA PRO A 3 3.21 -52.52 -17.46
C PRO A 3 3.86 -51.18 -17.66
N LEU A 4 3.06 -50.19 -18.12
CA LEU A 4 3.45 -48.78 -18.22
C LEU A 4 3.73 -48.28 -16.79
N THR A 5 4.99 -48.07 -16.46
CA THR A 5 5.40 -47.34 -15.28
C THR A 5 4.92 -45.88 -15.44
N PRO A 6 4.20 -45.32 -14.50
CA PRO A 6 3.84 -43.91 -14.55
C PRO A 6 5.08 -43.06 -14.48
N PRO A 7 5.15 -41.92 -15.21
CA PRO A 7 6.31 -41.07 -15.20
C PRO A 7 6.58 -40.55 -13.78
N HIS A 8 7.83 -40.67 -13.40
CA HIS A 8 8.36 -40.24 -12.10
C HIS A 8 7.93 -38.81 -11.75
N ASN A 9 7.45 -38.71 -10.53
CA ASN A 9 7.30 -37.52 -9.69
C ASN A 9 8.29 -36.40 -10.03
N THR A 10 7.97 -35.57 -10.99
CA THR A 10 8.47 -34.21 -11.01
C THR A 10 7.78 -33.51 -9.86
N PRO A 11 8.50 -32.94 -8.89
CA PRO A 11 7.84 -32.28 -7.78
C PRO A 11 6.97 -31.16 -8.29
N LYS A 12 5.65 -31.34 -8.19
CA LYS A 12 4.60 -30.39 -8.62
C LYS A 12 4.76 -29.01 -7.95
N TYR A 13 5.74 -28.88 -7.05
CA TYR A 13 5.95 -27.75 -6.15
C TYR A 13 7.32 -27.06 -6.27
N LYS A 14 8.18 -27.43 -7.21
CA LYS A 14 9.53 -26.83 -7.35
C LYS A 14 9.51 -25.33 -7.62
N TYR A 15 8.37 -24.78 -8.05
CA TYR A 15 8.20 -23.36 -8.38
C TYR A 15 7.07 -22.68 -7.60
N MET A 16 6.40 -23.38 -6.68
CA MET A 16 5.35 -22.78 -5.88
C MET A 16 5.96 -21.86 -4.83
N LYS A 17 5.55 -20.61 -4.86
CA LYS A 17 5.88 -19.59 -3.87
C LYS A 17 4.72 -19.39 -2.90
N LYS A 18 5.03 -19.16 -1.63
CA LYS A 18 4.06 -18.70 -0.66
C LYS A 18 4.01 -17.17 -0.66
N ILE A 19 2.86 -16.62 -0.98
CA ILE A 19 2.61 -15.19 -1.09
C ILE A 19 1.76 -14.76 0.10
N LEU A 20 2.20 -13.72 0.81
CA LEU A 20 1.40 -13.03 1.82
C LEU A 20 0.86 -11.74 1.19
N LEU A 21 -0.45 -11.69 0.95
CA LEU A 21 -1.15 -10.54 0.40
C LEU A 21 -1.64 -9.65 1.53
N LEU A 22 -1.17 -8.40 1.58
CA LEU A 22 -1.56 -7.40 2.58
C LEU A 22 -2.59 -6.44 1.98
N GLY A 23 -3.84 -6.68 2.27
CA GLY A 23 -5.02 -6.09 1.66
C GLY A 23 -5.78 -7.14 0.85
N SER A 24 -7.07 -7.30 1.14
CA SER A 24 -7.89 -8.38 0.58
C SER A 24 -9.17 -7.86 -0.07
N GLY A 25 -9.11 -6.67 -0.68
CA GLY A 25 -10.22 -6.07 -1.42
C GLY A 25 -10.52 -6.79 -2.75
N GLU A 26 -11.32 -6.15 -3.60
CA GLU A 26 -11.74 -6.70 -4.89
C GLU A 26 -10.55 -6.88 -5.85
N LEU A 27 -9.63 -5.90 -5.88
CA LEU A 27 -8.41 -6.01 -6.68
C LEU A 27 -7.50 -7.13 -6.16
N GLY A 28 -7.40 -7.25 -4.82
CA GLY A 28 -6.70 -8.37 -4.17
C GLY A 28 -7.28 -9.72 -4.57
N ARG A 29 -8.61 -9.84 -4.71
CA ARG A 29 -9.26 -11.07 -5.19
C ARG A 29 -8.80 -11.44 -6.60
N GLU A 30 -8.77 -10.49 -7.54
CA GLU A 30 -8.28 -10.75 -8.90
C GLU A 30 -6.80 -11.17 -8.90
N PHE A 31 -5.98 -10.53 -8.06
CA PHE A 31 -4.59 -10.94 -7.86
C PHE A 31 -4.50 -12.40 -7.38
N VAL A 32 -5.27 -12.77 -6.35
CA VAL A 32 -5.26 -14.16 -5.83
C VAL A 32 -5.67 -15.15 -6.91
N ILE A 33 -6.74 -14.87 -7.67
CA ILE A 33 -7.18 -15.74 -8.77
C ILE A 33 -6.05 -15.94 -9.78
N ALA A 34 -5.35 -14.89 -10.17
CA ALA A 34 -4.22 -14.96 -11.10
C ALA A 34 -3.03 -15.76 -10.50
N ALA A 35 -2.68 -15.52 -9.23
CA ALA A 35 -1.63 -16.23 -8.52
C ALA A 35 -1.96 -17.74 -8.41
N LYS A 36 -3.21 -18.08 -8.09
CA LYS A 36 -3.67 -19.48 -8.03
C LYS A 36 -3.59 -20.17 -9.38
N ARG A 37 -3.96 -19.49 -10.48
CA ARG A 37 -3.79 -20.01 -11.85
C ARG A 37 -2.33 -20.28 -12.18
N ALA A 38 -1.40 -19.47 -11.63
CA ALA A 38 0.04 -19.67 -11.76
C ALA A 38 0.61 -20.72 -10.77
N GLY A 39 -0.25 -21.40 -9.99
CA GLY A 39 0.16 -22.46 -9.08
C GLY A 39 0.82 -21.97 -7.78
N GLN A 40 0.57 -20.72 -7.38
CA GLN A 40 1.11 -20.16 -6.16
C GLN A 40 0.20 -20.43 -4.95
N TYR A 41 0.77 -20.40 -3.75
CA TYR A 41 0.04 -20.48 -2.49
C TYR A 41 -0.14 -19.09 -1.90
N VAL A 42 -1.37 -18.70 -1.57
CA VAL A 42 -1.68 -17.34 -1.13
C VAL A 42 -2.34 -17.33 0.25
N VAL A 43 -1.77 -16.53 1.16
CA VAL A 43 -2.36 -16.15 2.44
C VAL A 43 -2.87 -14.72 2.30
N ALA A 44 -4.17 -14.51 2.39
CA ALA A 44 -4.82 -13.21 2.25
C ALA A 44 -5.06 -12.56 3.63
N CYS A 45 -4.61 -11.32 3.81
CA CYS A 45 -4.69 -10.59 5.07
C CYS A 45 -5.57 -9.35 4.95
N ASP A 46 -6.42 -9.10 5.94
CA ASP A 46 -7.17 -7.85 6.07
C ASP A 46 -7.54 -7.59 7.53
N ARG A 47 -8.05 -6.37 7.82
CA ARG A 47 -8.54 -5.99 9.15
C ARG A 47 -9.90 -6.59 9.51
N TYR A 48 -10.62 -7.17 8.56
CA TYR A 48 -11.93 -7.79 8.72
C TYR A 48 -11.99 -9.16 8.06
N ASP A 49 -12.79 -10.06 8.60
CA ASP A 49 -12.95 -11.41 8.08
C ASP A 49 -13.78 -11.46 6.79
N ASN A 50 -13.56 -12.52 6.02
CA ASN A 50 -14.28 -12.79 4.79
C ASN A 50 -14.18 -11.69 3.72
N ALA A 51 -13.06 -10.94 3.72
CA ALA A 51 -12.74 -9.99 2.67
C ALA A 51 -12.69 -10.68 1.28
N PRO A 52 -12.93 -9.99 0.17
CA PRO A 52 -13.05 -10.57 -1.16
C PRO A 52 -11.92 -11.53 -1.56
N ALA A 53 -10.66 -11.17 -1.31
CA ALA A 53 -9.52 -12.03 -1.64
C ALA A 53 -9.43 -13.28 -0.74
N MET A 54 -9.88 -13.19 0.52
CA MET A 54 -9.89 -14.32 1.45
C MET A 54 -10.79 -15.47 0.99
N GLN A 55 -11.81 -15.17 0.20
CA GLN A 55 -12.77 -16.16 -0.32
C GLN A 55 -12.15 -17.10 -1.36
N VAL A 56 -11.02 -16.73 -1.94
CA VAL A 56 -10.35 -17.48 -3.02
C VAL A 56 -8.90 -17.84 -2.69
N ALA A 57 -8.38 -17.38 -1.56
CA ALA A 57 -7.04 -17.70 -1.06
C ALA A 57 -6.97 -19.08 -0.42
N ASP A 58 -5.76 -19.60 -0.20
CA ASP A 58 -5.52 -20.86 0.50
C ASP A 58 -5.70 -20.72 2.01
N GLU A 59 -5.23 -19.60 2.56
CA GLU A 59 -5.36 -19.25 3.98
C GLU A 59 -5.70 -17.76 4.13
N ARG A 60 -6.15 -17.40 5.32
CA ARG A 60 -6.49 -16.00 5.65
C ARG A 60 -6.04 -15.64 7.06
N GLU A 61 -5.71 -14.37 7.24
CA GLU A 61 -5.40 -13.77 8.54
C GLU A 61 -6.16 -12.45 8.71
N VAL A 62 -6.70 -12.25 9.92
CA VAL A 62 -7.48 -11.06 10.27
C VAL A 62 -6.77 -10.28 11.36
N PHE A 63 -6.20 -9.13 11.01
CA PHE A 63 -5.48 -8.26 11.93
C PHE A 63 -5.31 -6.85 11.35
N SER A 64 -4.97 -5.88 12.19
CA SER A 64 -4.60 -4.54 11.71
C SER A 64 -3.17 -4.55 11.18
N MET A 65 -2.99 -4.36 9.89
CA MET A 65 -1.65 -4.27 9.26
C MET A 65 -0.88 -2.99 9.63
N LEU A 66 -1.54 -2.03 10.31
CA LEU A 66 -0.90 -0.89 10.97
C LEU A 66 -0.22 -1.27 12.29
N ASP A 67 -0.60 -2.41 12.88
CA ASP A 67 0.08 -3.00 14.01
C ASP A 67 1.32 -3.78 13.54
N GLY A 68 2.50 -3.21 13.79
CA GLY A 68 3.76 -3.79 13.33
C GLY A 68 4.10 -5.12 13.98
N ASP A 69 3.67 -5.36 15.23
CA ASP A 69 3.94 -6.61 15.96
C ASP A 69 3.01 -7.72 15.47
N ALA A 70 1.73 -7.40 15.21
CA ALA A 70 0.79 -8.32 14.61
C ALA A 70 1.24 -8.71 13.18
N LEU A 71 1.69 -7.75 12.38
CA LEU A 71 2.22 -8.00 11.04
C LEU A 71 3.46 -8.93 11.11
N GLU A 72 4.39 -8.65 12.02
CA GLU A 72 5.55 -9.52 12.21
C GLU A 72 5.13 -10.94 12.62
N ALA A 73 4.22 -11.08 13.58
CA ALA A 73 3.74 -12.40 14.02
C ALA A 73 3.17 -13.23 12.87
N VAL A 74 2.39 -12.60 11.98
CA VAL A 74 1.81 -13.25 10.78
C VAL A 74 2.92 -13.66 9.81
N VAL A 75 3.89 -12.79 9.53
CA VAL A 75 5.03 -13.11 8.67
C VAL A 75 5.84 -14.29 9.26
N ARG A 76 6.12 -14.30 10.57
CA ARG A 76 6.83 -15.41 11.23
C ARG A 76 6.04 -16.71 11.18
N LYS A 77 4.72 -16.66 11.35
CA LYS A 77 3.82 -17.81 11.25
C LYS A 77 3.85 -18.45 9.87
N HIS A 78 3.67 -17.65 8.83
CA HIS A 78 3.50 -18.16 7.47
C HIS A 78 4.81 -18.33 6.70
N ARG A 79 5.87 -17.61 7.08
CA ARG A 79 7.18 -17.62 6.40
C ARG A 79 7.05 -17.50 4.88
N PRO A 80 6.46 -16.40 4.39
CA PRO A 80 6.23 -16.22 2.96
C PRO A 80 7.54 -16.05 2.19
N ASP A 81 7.55 -16.48 0.94
CA ASP A 81 8.62 -16.13 -0.02
C ASP A 81 8.48 -14.70 -0.50
N ILE A 82 7.22 -14.25 -0.64
CA ILE A 82 6.88 -12.95 -1.22
C ILE A 82 5.80 -12.28 -0.36
N ILE A 83 5.99 -11.00 -0.05
CA ILE A 83 4.96 -10.13 0.54
C ILE A 83 4.48 -9.17 -0.54
N VAL A 84 3.15 -9.09 -0.72
CA VAL A 84 2.50 -8.21 -1.69
C VAL A 84 1.61 -7.22 -0.96
N PRO A 85 2.08 -5.97 -0.75
CA PRO A 85 1.24 -4.89 -0.27
C PRO A 85 0.24 -4.47 -1.35
N GLU A 86 -1.06 -4.50 -1.04
CA GLU A 86 -2.14 -4.13 -1.96
C GLU A 86 -2.84 -2.84 -1.53
N ILE A 87 -2.88 -2.58 -0.21
CA ILE A 87 -3.47 -1.36 0.34
C ILE A 87 -2.40 -0.48 1.00
N GLU A 88 -2.78 0.77 1.28
CA GLU A 88 -1.90 1.75 1.93
C GLU A 88 -1.89 1.67 3.46
N ALA A 89 -2.87 1.01 4.09
CA ALA A 89 -2.99 0.93 5.55
C ALA A 89 -2.08 -0.17 6.15
N ILE A 90 -0.78 -0.04 5.95
CA ILE A 90 0.25 -0.99 6.37
C ILE A 90 1.36 -0.27 7.12
N ARG A 91 1.95 -0.92 8.13
CA ARG A 91 3.18 -0.45 8.79
C ARG A 91 4.38 -0.66 7.86
N THR A 92 4.59 0.28 6.93
CA THR A 92 5.54 0.14 5.82
C THR A 92 6.99 0.02 6.28
N GLU A 93 7.34 0.53 7.47
CA GLU A 93 8.68 0.40 8.04
C GLU A 93 9.08 -1.07 8.24
N ARG A 94 8.12 -1.93 8.62
CA ARG A 94 8.36 -3.36 8.78
C ARG A 94 8.69 -4.06 7.46
N LEU A 95 8.21 -3.56 6.33
CA LEU A 95 8.53 -4.13 5.02
C LEU A 95 10.02 -4.03 4.71
N PHE A 96 10.68 -2.92 5.12
CA PHE A 96 12.14 -2.79 4.97
C PHE A 96 12.92 -3.81 5.80
N ASP A 97 12.41 -4.16 6.99
CA ASP A 97 13.05 -5.16 7.82
C ASP A 97 12.92 -6.55 7.21
N PHE A 98 11.77 -6.89 6.68
CA PHE A 98 11.56 -8.16 5.97
C PHE A 98 12.41 -8.27 4.70
N GLU A 99 12.60 -7.19 3.94
CA GLU A 99 13.54 -7.19 2.80
C GLU A 99 14.98 -7.46 3.24
N LYS A 100 15.44 -6.86 4.35
CA LYS A 100 16.78 -7.13 4.91
C LYS A 100 16.96 -8.59 5.35
N GLU A 101 15.88 -9.24 5.76
CA GLU A 101 15.87 -10.66 6.13
C GLU A 101 15.80 -11.60 4.91
N GLY A 102 15.70 -11.05 3.69
CA GLY A 102 15.68 -11.81 2.46
C GLY A 102 14.28 -12.20 1.96
N ILE A 103 13.20 -11.69 2.55
CA ILE A 103 11.85 -11.87 2.03
C ILE A 103 11.65 -10.88 0.89
N GLN A 104 11.17 -11.34 -0.25
CA GLN A 104 10.89 -10.47 -1.37
C GLN A 104 9.61 -9.67 -1.12
N VAL A 105 9.67 -8.33 -1.23
CA VAL A 105 8.50 -7.45 -1.16
C VAL A 105 8.22 -6.89 -2.55
N VAL A 106 6.98 -6.99 -3.05
CA VAL A 106 6.59 -6.58 -4.42
C VAL A 106 5.27 -5.80 -4.37
N PRO A 107 5.29 -4.52 -4.75
CA PRO A 107 6.45 -3.69 -5.07
C PRO A 107 7.38 -3.51 -3.86
N SER A 108 8.63 -3.07 -4.07
CA SER A 108 9.61 -2.97 -2.97
C SER A 108 9.11 -2.09 -1.82
N ALA A 109 9.60 -2.33 -0.60
CA ALA A 109 9.26 -1.55 0.59
C ALA A 109 9.44 -0.03 0.34
N LYS A 110 10.50 0.35 -0.37
CA LYS A 110 10.75 1.74 -0.76
C LYS A 110 9.65 2.29 -1.67
N ALA A 111 9.21 1.54 -2.68
CA ALA A 111 8.14 1.95 -3.59
C ALA A 111 6.80 2.10 -2.84
N VAL A 112 6.48 1.14 -1.98
CA VAL A 112 5.27 1.19 -1.13
C VAL A 112 5.29 2.43 -0.24
N ASN A 113 6.41 2.70 0.43
CA ASN A 113 6.56 3.87 1.30
C ASN A 113 6.34 5.19 0.53
N TYR A 114 6.87 5.31 -0.69
CA TYR A 114 6.63 6.49 -1.53
C TYR A 114 5.16 6.67 -1.91
N THR A 115 4.43 5.59 -2.19
CA THR A 115 3.00 5.70 -2.54
C THR A 115 2.14 6.15 -1.35
N MET A 116 2.57 5.84 -0.13
CA MET A 116 1.92 6.25 1.11
C MET A 116 2.18 7.72 1.47
N ASN A 117 3.34 8.24 1.14
CA ASN A 117 3.83 9.55 1.59
C ASN A 117 3.87 10.53 0.41
N ARG A 118 2.86 11.42 0.31
CA ARG A 118 2.76 12.42 -0.76
C ARG A 118 3.96 13.36 -0.82
N ARG A 119 4.55 13.69 0.33
CA ARG A 119 5.75 14.51 0.39
C ARG A 119 6.92 13.79 -0.23
N ALA A 120 7.17 12.57 0.20
CA ALA A 120 8.31 11.78 -0.29
C ALA A 120 8.25 11.55 -1.80
N ILE A 121 7.09 11.12 -2.35
CA ILE A 121 6.95 10.91 -3.80
C ILE A 121 7.04 12.21 -4.59
N ARG A 122 6.52 13.32 -4.08
CA ARG A 122 6.57 14.61 -4.73
C ARG A 122 7.99 15.18 -4.78
N ASP A 123 8.70 15.09 -3.65
CA ASP A 123 10.08 15.55 -3.55
C ASP A 123 11.01 14.67 -4.39
N LEU A 124 10.81 13.35 -4.42
CA LEU A 124 11.50 12.45 -5.34
C LEU A 124 11.30 12.90 -6.80
N ALA A 125 10.05 13.07 -7.22
CA ALA A 125 9.74 13.40 -8.60
C ALA A 125 10.33 14.76 -9.02
N SER A 126 10.13 15.82 -8.22
CA SER A 126 10.49 17.17 -8.61
C SER A 126 11.94 17.54 -8.30
N ARG A 127 12.46 17.13 -7.13
CA ARG A 127 13.79 17.58 -6.67
C ARG A 127 14.91 16.63 -7.04
N GLU A 128 14.67 15.32 -6.95
CA GLU A 128 15.70 14.31 -7.23
C GLU A 128 15.72 13.90 -8.70
N LEU A 129 14.54 13.65 -9.29
CA LEU A 129 14.43 13.19 -10.68
C LEU A 129 14.23 14.32 -11.68
N GLY A 130 14.03 15.56 -11.23
CA GLY A 130 13.82 16.72 -12.11
C GLY A 130 12.58 16.62 -13.01
N LEU A 131 11.60 15.82 -12.63
CA LEU A 131 10.38 15.65 -13.41
C LEU A 131 9.49 16.89 -13.26
N ARG A 132 8.80 17.26 -14.34
CA ARG A 132 7.84 18.36 -14.32
C ARG A 132 6.65 18.01 -13.42
N THR A 133 6.44 18.80 -12.36
CA THR A 133 5.30 18.69 -11.45
C THR A 133 4.57 20.04 -11.37
N ALA A 134 3.33 20.03 -10.89
CA ALA A 134 2.67 21.27 -10.50
C ALA A 134 3.44 21.95 -9.34
N LYS A 135 3.36 23.27 -9.23
CA LYS A 135 3.88 24.00 -8.07
C LYS A 135 3.19 23.50 -6.79
N TYR A 136 3.94 23.32 -5.73
CA TYR A 136 3.42 22.77 -4.48
C TYR A 136 4.16 23.35 -3.27
N PHE A 137 3.46 23.38 -2.15
CA PHE A 137 3.99 23.74 -0.84
C PHE A 137 3.45 22.78 0.21
N TYR A 138 4.17 22.71 1.33
CA TYR A 138 3.74 21.98 2.53
C TYR A 138 3.45 22.99 3.62
N ALA A 139 2.38 22.75 4.38
CA ALA A 139 1.98 23.57 5.50
C ALA A 139 1.56 22.70 6.68
N LYS A 140 1.93 23.10 7.88
CA LYS A 140 1.52 22.48 9.15
C LYS A 140 0.56 23.37 9.95
N THR A 141 0.63 24.66 9.74
CA THR A 141 -0.23 25.65 10.40
C THR A 141 -1.13 26.34 9.37
N PHE A 142 -2.22 26.93 9.84
CA PHE A 142 -3.12 27.67 8.95
C PHE A 142 -2.43 28.89 8.32
N GLU A 143 -1.54 29.55 9.05
CA GLU A 143 -0.75 30.69 8.54
C GLU A 143 0.17 30.28 7.39
N GLU A 144 0.89 29.16 7.55
CA GLU A 144 1.74 28.62 6.48
C GLU A 144 0.89 28.21 5.29
N PHE A 145 -0.27 27.59 5.53
CA PHE A 145 -1.20 27.17 4.50
C PHE A 145 -1.75 28.35 3.69
N LYS A 146 -2.19 29.42 4.36
CA LYS A 146 -2.67 30.64 3.71
C LYS A 146 -1.59 31.25 2.83
N LYS A 147 -0.38 31.41 3.36
CA LYS A 147 0.77 31.93 2.60
C LYS A 147 1.08 31.06 1.37
N ALA A 148 0.99 29.75 1.50
CA ALA A 148 1.21 28.83 0.39
C ALA A 148 0.13 28.97 -0.69
N ALA A 149 -1.15 29.14 -0.28
CA ALA A 149 -2.26 29.37 -1.22
C ALA A 149 -2.09 30.69 -1.99
N ASP A 150 -1.71 31.77 -1.32
CA ASP A 150 -1.41 33.07 -1.94
C ASP A 150 -0.29 32.94 -2.99
N GLU A 151 0.74 32.15 -2.71
CA GLU A 151 1.86 31.94 -3.61
C GLU A 151 1.54 31.03 -4.81
N ILE A 152 0.65 30.06 -4.64
CA ILE A 152 0.17 29.17 -5.72
C ILE A 152 -0.80 29.92 -6.61
N GLY A 153 -1.70 30.70 -6.01
CA GLY A 153 -2.86 31.32 -6.64
C GLY A 153 -4.07 30.36 -6.70
N PHE A 154 -5.21 30.92 -7.08
CA PHE A 154 -6.45 30.18 -7.22
C PHE A 154 -6.80 29.93 -8.71
N PRO A 155 -7.48 28.81 -9.01
CA PRO A 155 -7.85 27.74 -8.09
C PRO A 155 -6.67 26.85 -7.72
N CYS A 156 -6.70 26.27 -6.50
CA CYS A 156 -5.69 25.33 -6.05
C CYS A 156 -6.30 24.08 -5.41
N VAL A 157 -5.50 23.05 -5.24
CA VAL A 157 -5.92 21.77 -4.62
C VAL A 157 -5.18 21.56 -3.32
N VAL A 158 -5.93 21.36 -2.27
CA VAL A 158 -5.43 21.01 -0.93
C VAL A 158 -5.51 19.51 -0.75
N LYS A 159 -4.48 18.91 -0.18
CA LYS A 159 -4.40 17.45 0.05
C LYS A 159 -3.69 17.16 1.35
N PRO A 160 -4.22 16.27 2.21
CA PRO A 160 -3.45 15.72 3.33
C PRO A 160 -2.19 15.04 2.84
N LEU A 161 -1.13 15.04 3.65
CA LEU A 161 0.11 14.30 3.31
C LEU A 161 -0.12 12.80 3.29
N MET A 162 -0.89 12.28 4.23
CA MET A 162 -1.19 10.85 4.40
C MET A 162 -2.69 10.61 4.22
N SER A 163 -3.12 10.38 3.00
CA SER A 163 -4.50 10.01 2.68
C SER A 163 -4.59 9.26 1.36
N SER A 164 -5.68 8.49 1.19
CA SER A 164 -5.98 7.79 -0.06
C SER A 164 -7.39 8.12 -0.55
N SER A 165 -7.67 7.78 -1.80
CA SER A 165 -9.02 7.88 -2.41
C SER A 165 -9.66 9.28 -2.29
N GLY A 166 -8.85 10.34 -2.22
CA GLY A 166 -9.33 11.72 -2.14
C GLY A 166 -9.85 12.17 -0.78
N HIS A 167 -9.72 11.35 0.28
CA HIS A 167 -10.13 11.76 1.64
C HIS A 167 -9.37 13.01 2.09
N GLY A 168 -10.12 14.02 2.59
CA GLY A 168 -9.58 15.32 3.02
C GLY A 168 -9.01 16.17 1.89
N GLN A 169 -9.31 15.84 0.63
CA GLN A 169 -8.90 16.65 -0.52
C GLN A 169 -9.99 17.67 -0.85
N SER A 170 -9.61 18.94 -0.94
CA SER A 170 -10.50 20.04 -1.31
C SER A 170 -9.98 20.79 -2.54
N TYR A 171 -10.90 21.29 -3.34
CA TYR A 171 -10.65 22.20 -4.46
C TYR A 171 -11.04 23.60 -4.02
N VAL A 172 -10.09 24.52 -3.99
CA VAL A 172 -10.26 25.87 -3.41
C VAL A 172 -10.17 26.91 -4.50
N HIS A 173 -11.18 27.75 -4.59
CA HIS A 173 -11.33 28.77 -5.64
C HIS A 173 -10.98 30.19 -5.18
N ASN A 174 -11.03 30.44 -3.87
CA ASN A 174 -10.83 31.76 -3.26
C ASN A 174 -10.46 31.65 -1.77
N ASP A 175 -10.10 32.78 -1.18
CA ASP A 175 -9.68 32.88 0.24
C ASP A 175 -10.74 32.44 1.23
N ASP A 176 -12.04 32.64 0.96
CA ASP A 176 -13.11 32.32 1.88
C ASP A 176 -13.25 30.81 2.14
N GLU A 177 -12.77 30.00 1.20
CA GLU A 177 -12.81 28.53 1.30
C GLU A 177 -11.59 27.93 2.06
N LEU A 178 -10.54 28.72 2.35
CA LEU A 178 -9.29 28.23 2.90
C LEU A 178 -9.44 27.57 4.27
N GLN A 179 -10.23 28.19 5.18
CA GLN A 179 -10.36 27.66 6.54
C GLN A 179 -11.07 26.29 6.54
N GLN A 180 -12.09 26.14 5.73
CA GLN A 180 -12.80 24.86 5.59
C GLN A 180 -11.86 23.81 5.00
N ALA A 181 -11.16 24.12 3.91
CA ALA A 181 -10.23 23.21 3.25
C ALA A 181 -9.09 22.74 4.16
N PHE A 182 -8.56 23.64 5.00
CA PHE A 182 -7.56 23.29 6.00
C PHE A 182 -8.10 22.30 7.04
N ASN A 183 -9.29 22.57 7.57
CA ASN A 183 -9.93 21.68 8.55
C ASN A 183 -10.20 20.29 7.95
N GLU A 184 -10.77 20.22 6.75
CA GLU A 184 -11.00 18.97 6.03
C GLU A 184 -9.70 18.17 5.79
N ALA A 185 -8.61 18.88 5.44
CA ALA A 185 -7.31 18.22 5.25
C ALA A 185 -6.74 17.67 6.56
N MET A 186 -6.91 18.38 7.67
CA MET A 186 -6.47 17.93 9.00
C MET A 186 -7.28 16.72 9.47
N GLU A 187 -8.60 16.72 9.29
CA GLU A 187 -9.47 15.60 9.63
C GLU A 187 -9.24 14.37 8.74
N GLY A 188 -8.94 14.59 7.47
CA GLY A 188 -8.69 13.53 6.49
C GLY A 188 -7.27 12.94 6.56
N SER A 189 -6.38 13.51 7.38
CA SER A 189 -5.01 13.01 7.53
C SER A 189 -4.99 11.73 8.35
N ARG A 190 -4.30 10.69 7.84
CA ARG A 190 -4.07 9.43 8.57
C ARG A 190 -2.72 9.49 9.28
N GLY A 191 -2.68 10.13 10.41
CA GLY A 191 -1.50 10.22 11.27
C GLY A 191 -0.61 11.43 10.97
N ASP A 192 -0.36 12.21 12.01
CA ASP A 192 0.55 13.37 12.20
C ASP A 192 0.38 14.56 11.27
#